data_aeaa271d0c52b0fe8524e67c5d736838
#
_entry.id   aeaa271d0c52b0fe8524e67c5d736838
#
_cell.length_a   1.000
_cell.length_b   1.000
_cell.length_c   1.000
_cell.angle_alpha   90.00
_cell.angle_beta   90.00
_cell.angle_gamma   90.00
#
_symmetry.space_group_name_H-M   'P 1'
#
loop_
_entity.id
_entity.type
_entity.pdbx_description
1 polymer ?
#
loop_
_entity_poly.entity_id
_entity_poly.type
_entity_poly.pdbx_seq_one_letter_code
_entity_poly.pdbx_strand_id
1 'polypeptide(L)'
;MNEMKFEVYPEGMYSVIKQFSKYDIDKIIITENGSCFKDRVENNRVHDPKRIAFFDAYMKQVLKAKNEGAPVSGYFVWSLTDNFEWSEGYEPRFGLIHVDFKTQKRTIKDSGYWFQSFLSSKENK
;
A
#
# COMPACT_ATOMS: atom_id res chain seq x y z
N MET A 1 -13.39 -1.87 -6.14
CA MET A 1 -13.12 -3.08 -5.31
C MET A 1 -11.81 -3.72 -5.76
N ASN A 2 -11.10 -4.38 -4.86
CA ASN A 2 -9.93 -5.20 -5.15
C ASN A 2 -10.33 -6.64 -5.49
N GLU A 3 -9.35 -7.54 -5.69
CA GLU A 3 -9.61 -8.95 -6.01
C GLU A 3 -10.34 -9.73 -4.89
N MET A 4 -10.17 -9.33 -3.63
CA MET A 4 -10.89 -9.88 -2.48
C MET A 4 -12.26 -9.23 -2.26
N LYS A 5 -12.73 -8.41 -3.20
CA LYS A 5 -14.00 -7.66 -3.15
C LYS A 5 -14.08 -6.64 -2.01
N PHE A 6 -12.95 -6.23 -1.42
CA PHE A 6 -12.94 -5.13 -0.49
C PHE A 6 -13.10 -3.80 -1.22
N GLU A 7 -13.86 -2.91 -0.61
CA GLU A 7 -14.01 -1.56 -1.10
C GLU A 7 -12.67 -0.80 -1.01
N VAL A 8 -12.35 -0.06 -2.07
CA VAL A 8 -11.23 0.90 -2.06
C VAL A 8 -11.83 2.25 -1.73
N TYR A 9 -11.58 2.72 -0.50
CA TYR A 9 -12.16 3.95 0.05
C TYR A 9 -11.08 4.77 0.78
N PRO A 10 -10.26 5.54 0.03
CA PRO A 10 -9.15 6.30 0.61
C PRO A 10 -9.56 7.32 1.67
N GLU A 11 -10.73 7.96 1.50
CA GLU A 11 -11.27 8.95 2.45
C GLU A 11 -11.52 8.36 3.84
N GLY A 12 -11.76 7.05 3.91
CA GLY A 12 -11.87 6.30 5.16
C GLY A 12 -10.57 6.35 5.97
N MET A 13 -9.42 6.29 5.32
CA MET A 13 -8.11 6.43 5.97
C MET A 13 -7.99 7.80 6.66
N TYR A 14 -8.33 8.89 5.97
CA TYR A 14 -8.35 10.22 6.56
C TYR A 14 -9.29 10.28 7.77
N SER A 15 -10.51 9.79 7.60
CA SER A 15 -11.54 9.83 8.66
C SER A 15 -11.11 9.09 9.92
N VAL A 16 -10.52 7.89 9.77
CA VAL A 16 -10.00 7.09 10.88
C VAL A 16 -8.85 7.80 11.58
N ILE A 17 -7.88 8.34 10.84
CA ILE A 17 -6.77 9.09 11.42
C ILE A 17 -7.29 10.28 12.22
N LYS A 18 -8.21 11.07 11.67
CA LYS A 18 -8.81 12.24 12.36
C LYS A 18 -9.61 11.81 13.59
N GLN A 19 -10.26 10.66 13.55
CA GLN A 19 -10.99 10.14 14.72
C GLN A 19 -10.03 9.77 15.85
N PHE A 20 -8.96 9.04 15.56
CA PHE A 20 -7.97 8.66 16.59
C PHE A 20 -7.16 9.85 17.10
N SER A 21 -6.94 10.88 16.27
CA SER A 21 -6.26 12.12 16.69
C SER A 21 -7.00 12.92 17.78
N LYS A 22 -8.25 12.54 18.11
CA LYS A 22 -9.00 13.19 19.20
C LYS A 22 -8.63 12.66 20.58
N TYR A 23 -7.93 11.53 20.64
CA TYR A 23 -7.44 10.97 21.89
C TYR A 23 -6.09 11.58 22.25
N ASP A 24 -5.74 11.57 23.53
CA ASP A 24 -4.42 11.99 24.01
C ASP A 24 -3.40 10.89 23.71
N ILE A 25 -2.84 10.96 22.50
CA ILE A 25 -1.88 9.99 21.96
C ILE A 25 -0.72 10.72 21.30
N ASP A 26 0.48 10.20 21.49
CA ASP A 26 1.70 10.80 20.93
C ASP A 26 1.89 10.52 19.44
N LYS A 27 1.44 9.36 18.98
CA LYS A 27 1.74 8.87 17.63
C LYS A 27 0.62 8.01 17.05
N ILE A 28 0.43 8.15 15.72
CA ILE A 28 -0.36 7.22 14.91
C ILE A 28 0.59 6.57 13.90
N ILE A 29 0.61 5.25 13.87
CA ILE A 29 1.36 4.46 12.90
C ILE A 29 0.36 3.59 12.14
N ILE A 30 0.34 3.73 10.82
CA ILE A 30 -0.37 2.81 9.94
C ILE A 30 0.54 1.60 9.74
N THR A 31 0.22 0.50 10.41
CA THR A 31 1.07 -0.70 10.45
C THR A 31 0.95 -1.55 9.20
N GLU A 32 -0.20 -1.51 8.54
CA GLU A 32 -0.45 -2.21 7.29
C GLU A 32 -1.49 -1.46 6.46
N ASN A 33 -1.17 -1.21 5.20
CA ASN A 33 -2.14 -0.76 4.21
C ASN A 33 -1.73 -1.26 2.83
N GLY A 34 -2.64 -1.89 2.12
CA GLY A 34 -2.37 -2.45 0.80
C GLY A 34 -3.61 -3.01 0.14
N SER A 35 -3.44 -3.46 -1.09
CA SER A 35 -4.52 -4.08 -1.85
C SER A 35 -3.99 -5.10 -2.83
N CYS A 36 -4.78 -6.15 -3.05
CA CYS A 36 -4.46 -7.17 -4.03
C CYS A 36 -5.08 -6.85 -5.39
N PHE A 37 -4.28 -7.09 -6.43
CA PHE A 37 -4.69 -6.98 -7.82
C PHE A 37 -4.09 -8.13 -8.62
N LYS A 38 -4.72 -8.47 -9.75
CA LYS A 38 -4.16 -9.45 -10.68
C LYS A 38 -2.90 -8.90 -11.32
N ASP A 39 -1.80 -9.55 -11.02
CA ASP A 39 -0.49 -9.20 -11.57
C ASP A 39 -0.05 -10.23 -12.61
N ARG A 40 0.55 -9.76 -13.70
CA ARG A 40 1.15 -10.60 -14.73
C ARG A 40 2.58 -10.18 -14.98
N VAL A 41 3.47 -11.15 -15.12
CA VAL A 41 4.84 -10.89 -15.56
C VAL A 41 4.87 -10.92 -17.07
N GLU A 42 5.21 -9.80 -17.68
CA GLU A 42 5.36 -9.63 -19.12
C GLU A 42 6.75 -9.02 -19.40
N ASN A 43 7.56 -9.68 -20.21
CA ASN A 43 8.92 -9.24 -20.52
C ASN A 43 9.77 -8.91 -19.27
N ASN A 44 9.71 -9.77 -18.25
CA ASN A 44 10.37 -9.60 -16.94
C ASN A 44 9.94 -8.33 -16.17
N ARG A 45 8.77 -7.79 -16.44
CA ARG A 45 8.17 -6.65 -15.74
C ARG A 45 6.77 -6.99 -15.26
N VAL A 46 6.32 -6.26 -14.25
CA VAL A 46 4.93 -6.31 -13.77
C VAL A 46 4.37 -4.90 -13.77
N HIS A 47 3.42 -4.66 -14.67
CA HIS A 47 2.70 -3.40 -14.77
C HIS A 47 1.45 -3.46 -13.91
N ASP A 48 1.43 -2.72 -12.80
CA ASP A 48 0.36 -2.72 -11.82
C ASP A 48 -0.18 -1.32 -11.49
N PRO A 49 -0.68 -0.58 -12.50
CA PRO A 49 -1.13 0.81 -12.33
C PRO A 49 -2.25 0.98 -11.31
N LYS A 50 -3.09 -0.04 -11.11
CA LYS A 50 -4.16 -0.01 -10.09
C LYS A 50 -3.59 0.05 -8.68
N ARG A 51 -2.48 -0.65 -8.41
CA ARG A 51 -1.81 -0.61 -7.11
C ARG A 51 -1.12 0.74 -6.89
N ILE A 52 -0.52 1.32 -7.93
CA ILE A 52 0.01 2.69 -7.88
C ILE A 52 -1.10 3.68 -7.52
N ALA A 53 -2.23 3.63 -8.25
CA ALA A 53 -3.37 4.50 -7.98
C ALA A 53 -3.93 4.33 -6.56
N PHE A 54 -3.96 3.09 -6.05
CA PHE A 54 -4.35 2.80 -4.68
C PHE A 54 -3.44 3.51 -3.68
N PHE A 55 -2.13 3.30 -3.76
CA PHE A 55 -1.18 3.93 -2.83
C PHE A 55 -1.17 5.44 -2.95
N ASP A 56 -1.20 6.00 -4.15
CA ASP A 56 -1.26 7.45 -4.36
C ASP A 56 -2.48 8.06 -3.66
N ALA A 57 -3.66 7.45 -3.84
CA ALA A 57 -4.89 7.94 -3.21
C ALA A 57 -4.85 7.86 -1.69
N TYR A 58 -4.39 6.73 -1.12
CA TYR A 58 -4.32 6.55 0.33
C TYR A 58 -3.25 7.44 0.97
N MET A 59 -2.05 7.56 0.34
CA MET A 59 -0.99 8.43 0.83
C MET A 59 -1.41 9.91 0.85
N LYS A 60 -2.15 10.38 -0.14
CA LYS A 60 -2.73 11.73 -0.15
C LYS A 60 -3.62 11.98 1.06
N GLN A 61 -4.42 11.00 1.45
CA GLN A 61 -5.28 11.12 2.63
C GLN A 61 -4.49 11.12 3.95
N VAL A 62 -3.46 10.28 4.03
CA VAL A 62 -2.55 10.25 5.19
C VAL A 62 -1.82 11.58 5.35
N LEU A 63 -1.23 12.10 4.25
CA LEU A 63 -0.52 13.38 4.25
C LEU A 63 -1.45 14.56 4.55
N LYS A 64 -2.68 14.54 4.02
CA LYS A 64 -3.70 15.53 4.35
C LYS A 64 -3.98 15.57 5.86
N ALA A 65 -4.24 14.43 6.46
CA ALA A 65 -4.50 14.35 7.91
C ALA A 65 -3.28 14.84 8.73
N LYS A 66 -2.06 14.42 8.32
CA LYS A 66 -0.82 14.85 8.96
C LYS A 66 -0.62 16.37 8.86
N ASN A 67 -0.82 16.96 7.70
CA ASN A 67 -0.69 18.39 7.48
C ASN A 67 -1.74 19.20 8.28
N GLU A 68 -2.85 18.60 8.62
CA GLU A 68 -3.88 19.15 9.50
C GLU A 68 -3.63 18.88 10.99
N GLY A 69 -2.43 18.44 11.37
CA GLY A 69 -1.98 18.27 12.75
C GLY A 69 -2.17 16.89 13.35
N ALA A 70 -2.60 15.89 12.59
CA ALA A 70 -2.65 14.52 13.10
C ALA A 70 -1.23 13.98 13.36
N PRO A 71 -0.97 13.30 14.52
CA PRO A 71 0.37 12.88 14.91
C PRO A 71 0.81 11.60 14.16
N VAL A 72 0.67 11.59 12.82
CA VAL A 72 1.10 10.46 11.99
C VAL A 72 2.62 10.45 11.90
N SER A 73 3.23 9.35 12.33
CA SER A 73 4.67 9.15 12.39
C SER A 73 5.19 7.95 11.60
N GLY A 74 4.32 7.11 11.06
CA GLY A 74 4.74 5.96 10.28
C GLY A 74 3.63 5.41 9.39
N TYR A 75 4.07 4.80 8.28
CA TYR A 75 3.21 4.10 7.34
C TYR A 75 3.95 2.91 6.75
N PHE A 76 3.34 1.76 6.82
CA PHE A 76 3.88 0.51 6.29
C PHE A 76 2.93 -0.06 5.24
N VAL A 77 3.49 -0.41 4.10
CA VAL A 77 2.73 -1.07 3.04
C VAL A 77 2.48 -2.54 3.39
N TRP A 78 1.32 -3.05 3.09
CA TRP A 78 1.08 -4.48 2.99
C TRP A 78 0.98 -4.85 1.52
N SER A 79 1.96 -5.55 0.96
CA SER A 79 3.17 -6.07 1.60
C SER A 79 4.40 -5.84 0.72
N LEU A 80 5.60 -6.13 1.21
CA LEU A 80 6.82 -6.02 0.41
C LEU A 80 6.83 -7.05 -0.72
N THR A 81 6.55 -8.31 -0.39
CA THR A 81 6.53 -9.42 -1.36
C THR A 81 5.17 -10.08 -1.41
N ASP A 82 4.79 -10.63 -2.57
CA ASP A 82 3.67 -11.55 -2.62
C ASP A 82 3.89 -12.69 -1.62
N ASN A 83 2.83 -13.12 -0.93
CA ASN A 83 2.91 -14.09 0.15
C ASN A 83 1.64 -14.95 0.24
N PHE A 84 1.58 -15.79 1.26
CA PHE A 84 0.43 -16.63 1.56
C PHE A 84 -0.64 -15.84 2.31
N GLU A 85 -1.81 -15.66 1.66
CA GLU A 85 -2.94 -14.89 2.22
C GLU A 85 -3.95 -15.83 2.91
N TRP A 86 -3.54 -16.45 4.00
CA TRP A 86 -4.40 -17.30 4.85
C TRP A 86 -5.30 -18.25 4.04
N SER A 87 -6.61 -18.17 4.23
CA SER A 87 -7.60 -19.02 3.55
C SER A 87 -7.64 -18.81 2.03
N GLU A 88 -7.18 -17.68 1.53
CA GLU A 88 -7.13 -17.36 0.10
C GLU A 88 -5.88 -17.95 -0.60
N GLY A 89 -4.93 -18.47 0.18
CA GLY A 89 -3.70 -19.06 -0.34
C GLY A 89 -2.78 -18.07 -1.04
N TYR A 90 -2.26 -18.46 -2.20
CA TYR A 90 -1.30 -17.66 -2.97
C TYR A 90 -1.91 -16.86 -4.13
N GLU A 91 -3.24 -16.90 -4.29
CA GLU A 91 -3.91 -16.20 -5.39
C GLU A 91 -3.91 -14.68 -5.23
N PRO A 92 -4.27 -14.09 -4.06
CA PRO A 92 -4.20 -12.65 -3.89
C PRO A 92 -2.76 -12.18 -3.82
N ARG A 93 -2.46 -11.14 -4.60
CA ARG A 93 -1.10 -10.59 -4.68
C ARG A 93 -1.07 -9.18 -4.14
N PHE A 94 -0.50 -9.03 -2.94
CA PHE A 94 -0.38 -7.74 -2.24
C PHE A 94 0.99 -7.08 -2.41
N GLY A 95 2.01 -7.84 -2.79
CA GLY A 95 3.39 -7.38 -2.79
C GLY A 95 3.68 -6.23 -3.73
N LEU A 96 4.65 -5.40 -3.37
CA LEU A 96 5.37 -4.52 -4.29
C LEU A 96 6.36 -5.30 -5.17
N ILE A 97 6.69 -6.52 -4.75
CA ILE A 97 7.54 -7.47 -5.44
C ILE A 97 6.72 -8.71 -5.77
N HIS A 98 6.64 -9.03 -7.04
CA HIS A 98 6.04 -10.27 -7.53
C HIS A 98 6.95 -11.46 -7.20
N VAL A 99 6.38 -12.53 -6.64
CA VAL A 99 7.07 -13.80 -6.39
C VAL A 99 6.49 -14.89 -7.28
N ASP A 100 7.31 -15.49 -8.11
CA ASP A 100 6.97 -16.76 -8.73
C ASP A 100 7.17 -17.87 -7.68
N PHE A 101 6.07 -18.40 -7.16
CA PHE A 101 6.13 -19.36 -6.06
C PHE A 101 6.72 -20.72 -6.43
N LYS A 102 6.84 -21.04 -7.74
CA LYS A 102 7.47 -22.28 -8.22
C LYS A 102 8.98 -22.13 -8.29
N THR A 103 9.46 -21.03 -8.87
CA THR A 103 10.88 -20.78 -9.12
C THR A 103 11.54 -19.90 -8.05
N GLN A 104 10.74 -19.26 -7.22
CA GLN A 104 11.18 -18.26 -6.24
C GLN A 104 11.81 -17.00 -6.86
N LYS A 105 11.63 -16.83 -8.17
CA LYS A 105 12.06 -15.60 -8.85
C LYS A 105 11.25 -14.41 -8.35
N ARG A 106 11.93 -13.31 -8.07
CA ARG A 106 11.35 -12.06 -7.62
C ARG A 106 11.46 -11.00 -8.71
N THR A 107 10.39 -10.27 -8.94
CA THR A 107 10.32 -9.18 -9.92
C THR A 107 9.71 -7.96 -9.26
N ILE A 108 10.44 -6.86 -9.17
CA ILE A 108 9.90 -5.60 -8.62
C ILE A 108 8.80 -5.13 -9.57
N LYS A 109 7.62 -4.82 -9.02
CA LYS A 109 6.48 -4.28 -9.76
C LYS A 109 6.66 -2.79 -10.02
N ASP A 110 5.92 -2.22 -10.96
CA ASP A 110 5.96 -0.78 -11.21
C ASP A 110 5.57 0.02 -9.96
N SER A 111 4.65 -0.50 -9.13
CA SER A 111 4.31 0.08 -7.83
C SER A 111 5.50 0.11 -6.85
N GLY A 112 6.40 -0.86 -6.90
CA GLY A 112 7.60 -0.86 -6.06
C GLY A 112 8.55 0.28 -6.45
N TYR A 113 8.77 0.50 -7.74
CA TYR A 113 9.57 1.63 -8.23
C TYR A 113 8.89 2.97 -7.94
N TRP A 114 7.58 3.05 -8.11
CA TRP A 114 6.80 4.24 -7.76
C TRP A 114 6.94 4.58 -6.26
N PHE A 115 6.82 3.58 -5.39
CA PHE A 115 6.95 3.78 -3.94
C PHE A 115 8.36 4.24 -3.54
N GLN A 116 9.40 3.67 -4.17
CA GLN A 116 10.78 4.14 -3.99
C GLN A 116 10.91 5.62 -4.37
N SER A 117 10.37 6.02 -5.52
CA SER A 117 10.39 7.41 -5.99
C SER A 117 9.62 8.33 -5.05
N PHE A 118 8.45 7.89 -4.57
CA PHE A 118 7.65 8.62 -3.60
C PHE A 118 8.43 8.90 -2.31
N LEU A 119 9.09 7.89 -1.74
CA LEU A 119 9.90 8.04 -0.52
C LEU A 119 11.13 8.94 -0.72
N SER A 120 11.67 9.00 -1.93
CA SER A 120 12.84 9.82 -2.26
C SER A 120 12.48 11.26 -2.55
N SER A 121 11.22 11.59 -2.77
CA SER A 121 10.80 12.96 -3.09
C SER A 121 10.89 13.87 -1.85
N LYS A 122 11.37 15.10 -2.04
CA LYS A 122 11.51 16.08 -0.95
C LYS A 122 10.16 16.65 -0.48
N GLU A 123 9.12 16.50 -1.28
CA GLU A 123 7.79 17.04 -0.99
C GLU A 123 7.03 16.24 0.09
N ASN A 124 7.52 15.03 0.39
CA ASN A 124 6.89 14.10 1.33
C ASN A 124 7.62 14.01 2.68
N LYS A 125 8.51 14.95 3.00
CA LYS A 125 9.27 14.97 4.25
C LYS A 125 8.70 15.92 5.29
#